data_ffcfc598550020615342829cf836db41
#
_entry.id   ffcfc598550020615342829cf836db41
#
_cell.length_a   1.000
_cell.length_b   1.000
_cell.length_c   1.000
_cell.angle_alpha   90.00
_cell.angle_beta   90.00
_cell.angle_gamma   90.00
#
_symmetry.space_group_name_H-M   'P 1'
#
loop_
_entity.id
_entity.type
_entity.pdbx_description
1 polymer ?
#
loop_
_entity_poly.entity_id
_entity_poly.type
_entity_poly.pdbx_seq_one_letter_code
_entity_poly.pdbx_strand_id
1 'polypeptide(L)'
;FFHYRRYLYPDIQAKRPYIIKRAPDVGVLRKLGYDGFEELIRRYDFIISKSENMYVPVHRHYADAPFHHEKDLKLVEQIVQERCPEYVDAMERYLSEMGCYFGNIFIMQRHVFQDYCSWLFPILEEFDRCADVSHYGLQEKRVDGYLAERLLGIYRTKHQKLSILELPRVHFLSDGRERMIKQTVGLLLPPGTRRRALAKKYLRGAAQ
;
A
#
# COMPACT_ATOMS: atom_id res chain seq x y z
N PHE A 1 -8.76 7.83 4.73
CA PHE A 1 -7.95 8.30 3.59
C PHE A 1 -8.19 7.40 2.39
N PHE A 2 -8.54 7.93 1.21
CA PHE A 2 -8.89 7.13 0.03
C PHE A 2 -8.19 7.66 -1.21
N HIS A 3 -7.80 6.72 -2.09
CA HIS A 3 -7.30 7.05 -3.41
C HIS A 3 -8.48 7.25 -4.38
N TYR A 4 -8.38 8.16 -5.36
CA TYR A 4 -9.48 8.49 -6.28
C TYR A 4 -10.03 7.33 -7.14
N ARG A 5 -9.30 6.21 -7.27
CA ARG A 5 -9.71 5.00 -8.01
C ARG A 5 -9.63 3.71 -7.22
N ARG A 6 -9.25 3.78 -5.94
CA ARG A 6 -9.05 2.59 -5.09
C ARG A 6 -9.73 2.82 -3.75
N TYR A 7 -10.49 1.85 -3.31
CA TYR A 7 -11.27 1.92 -2.07
C TYR A 7 -11.11 0.64 -1.29
N LEU A 8 -11.33 0.67 0.00
CA LEU A 8 -11.52 -0.53 0.80
C LEU A 8 -12.85 -1.16 0.44
N TYR A 9 -12.88 -2.49 0.36
CA TYR A 9 -14.09 -3.24 0.11
C TYR A 9 -14.46 -4.04 1.36
N PRO A 10 -15.68 -3.89 1.92
CA PRO A 10 -16.05 -4.44 3.22
C PRO A 10 -16.34 -5.94 3.18
N ASP A 11 -15.48 -6.72 2.57
CA ASP A 11 -15.54 -8.17 2.56
C ASP A 11 -14.42 -8.75 3.44
N ILE A 12 -14.77 -9.05 4.69
CA ILE A 12 -13.86 -9.60 5.70
C ILE A 12 -13.36 -11.00 5.30
N GLN A 13 -14.16 -11.75 4.53
CA GLN A 13 -13.83 -13.10 4.10
C GLN A 13 -13.01 -13.17 2.81
N ALA A 14 -12.82 -12.03 2.13
CA ALA A 14 -12.07 -12.00 0.89
C ALA A 14 -10.64 -12.50 1.07
N LYS A 15 -10.28 -13.55 0.33
CA LYS A 15 -8.92 -14.10 0.32
C LYS A 15 -7.95 -13.29 -0.54
N ARG A 16 -8.47 -12.56 -1.52
CA ARG A 16 -7.65 -11.78 -2.47
C ARG A 16 -7.34 -10.39 -1.94
N PRO A 17 -6.13 -9.84 -2.17
CA PRO A 17 -5.76 -8.52 -1.72
C PRO A 17 -6.48 -7.40 -2.47
N TYR A 18 -6.95 -7.66 -3.69
CA TYR A 18 -7.78 -6.71 -4.42
C TYR A 18 -8.73 -7.39 -5.43
N ILE A 19 -9.77 -6.65 -5.81
CA ILE A 19 -10.75 -7.01 -6.83
C ILE A 19 -10.87 -5.88 -7.86
N ILE A 20 -11.29 -6.24 -9.07
CA ILE A 20 -11.48 -5.28 -10.16
C ILE A 20 -12.97 -5.22 -10.50
N LYS A 21 -13.55 -4.01 -10.47
CA LYS A 21 -14.95 -3.76 -10.83
C LYS A 21 -15.06 -2.67 -11.91
N ARG A 22 -16.22 -2.61 -12.55
CA ARG A 22 -16.56 -1.48 -13.43
C ARG A 22 -16.60 -0.21 -12.58
N ALA A 23 -16.14 0.90 -13.15
CA ALA A 23 -16.27 2.20 -12.50
C ALA A 23 -17.76 2.44 -12.17
N PRO A 24 -18.09 2.70 -10.89
CA PRO A 24 -19.46 2.93 -10.51
C PRO A 24 -19.90 4.34 -10.91
N ASP A 25 -21.18 4.47 -11.18
CA ASP A 25 -21.85 5.71 -10.84
C ASP A 25 -21.96 5.85 -9.30
N VAL A 26 -22.29 7.03 -8.83
CA VAL A 26 -22.39 7.31 -7.38
C VAL A 26 -23.40 6.40 -6.68
N GLY A 27 -24.42 5.89 -7.41
CA GLY A 27 -25.41 4.96 -6.86
C GLY A 27 -24.85 3.58 -6.54
N VAL A 28 -23.84 3.11 -7.29
CA VAL A 28 -23.18 1.82 -7.04
C VAL A 28 -22.26 1.88 -5.83
N LEU A 29 -21.62 3.03 -5.56
CA LEU A 29 -20.83 3.22 -4.34
C LEU A 29 -21.69 3.04 -3.08
N ARG A 30 -22.92 3.53 -3.06
CA ARG A 30 -23.88 3.33 -1.97
C ARG A 30 -24.26 1.86 -1.79
N LYS A 31 -24.37 1.08 -2.89
CA LYS A 31 -24.68 -0.36 -2.85
C LYS A 31 -23.50 -1.25 -2.44
N LEU A 32 -22.28 -0.71 -2.36
CA LEU A 32 -21.10 -1.47 -1.93
C LEU A 32 -21.02 -1.68 -0.39
N GLY A 33 -22.11 -1.40 0.32
CA GLY A 33 -22.23 -1.76 1.74
C GLY A 33 -21.51 -0.83 2.68
N TYR A 34 -21.50 0.49 2.38
CA TYR A 34 -20.99 1.49 3.33
C TYR A 34 -21.72 1.46 4.68
N ASP A 35 -22.96 0.97 4.73
CA ASP A 35 -23.72 0.82 5.97
C ASP A 35 -23.05 -0.15 6.97
N GLY A 36 -22.27 -1.13 6.48
CA GLY A 36 -21.47 -2.04 7.31
C GLY A 36 -20.16 -1.44 7.85
N PHE A 37 -19.67 -0.31 7.30
CA PHE A 37 -18.42 0.29 7.75
C PHE A 37 -18.54 0.92 9.14
N GLU A 38 -19.69 1.44 9.54
CA GLU A 38 -19.87 2.04 10.87
C GLU A 38 -19.58 1.04 11.99
N GLU A 39 -20.05 -0.19 11.87
CA GLU A 39 -19.78 -1.24 12.83
C GLU A 39 -18.29 -1.59 12.86
N LEU A 40 -17.66 -1.72 11.68
CA LEU A 40 -16.24 -1.99 11.57
C LEU A 40 -15.39 -0.86 12.17
N ILE A 41 -15.75 0.40 11.90
CA ILE A 41 -15.05 1.59 12.45
C ILE A 41 -15.14 1.62 13.97
N ARG A 42 -16.26 1.20 14.55
CA ARG A 42 -16.43 1.13 16.02
C ARG A 42 -15.63 0.00 16.64
N ARG A 43 -15.41 -1.09 15.91
CA ARG A 43 -14.78 -2.32 16.41
C ARG A 43 -13.27 -2.33 16.29
N TYR A 44 -12.72 -1.65 15.28
CA TYR A 44 -11.30 -1.68 14.96
C TYR A 44 -10.65 -0.30 15.11
N ASP A 45 -9.44 -0.29 15.66
CA ASP A 45 -8.64 0.95 15.80
C ASP A 45 -8.08 1.38 14.44
N PHE A 46 -7.77 0.40 13.58
CA PHE A 46 -7.10 0.61 12.32
C PHE A 46 -7.59 -0.38 11.25
N ILE A 47 -8.20 0.14 10.20
CA ILE A 47 -8.61 -0.64 9.03
C ILE A 47 -7.70 -0.25 7.87
N ILE A 48 -7.00 -1.22 7.30
CA ILE A 48 -6.00 -1.03 6.25
C ILE A 48 -6.29 -1.91 5.04
N SER A 49 -5.73 -1.56 3.89
CA SER A 49 -5.77 -2.45 2.72
C SER A 49 -5.03 -3.75 3.01
N LYS A 50 -5.59 -4.88 2.57
CA LYS A 50 -4.97 -6.19 2.71
C LYS A 50 -3.61 -6.23 2.01
N SER A 51 -2.60 -6.80 2.69
CA SER A 51 -1.27 -6.96 2.12
C SER A 51 -1.27 -7.87 0.89
N GLU A 52 -0.44 -7.58 -0.09
CA GLU A 52 -0.21 -8.41 -1.28
C GLU A 52 1.17 -9.06 -1.17
N ASN A 53 1.21 -10.39 -1.21
CA ASN A 53 2.48 -11.12 -1.22
C ASN A 53 3.18 -10.92 -2.57
N MET A 54 4.37 -10.32 -2.54
CA MET A 54 5.17 -10.03 -3.73
C MET A 54 6.20 -11.11 -4.04
N TYR A 55 6.39 -12.09 -3.14
CA TYR A 55 7.38 -13.18 -3.23
C TYR A 55 8.84 -12.70 -3.33
N VAL A 56 9.07 -11.46 -2.96
CA VAL A 56 10.36 -10.84 -2.70
C VAL A 56 10.23 -9.93 -1.47
N PRO A 57 11.30 -9.68 -0.73
CA PRO A 57 11.25 -8.76 0.41
C PRO A 57 10.77 -7.37 0.00
N VAL A 58 10.11 -6.67 0.92
CA VAL A 58 9.53 -5.33 0.68
C VAL A 58 10.58 -4.33 0.19
N HIS A 59 11.78 -4.31 0.80
CA HIS A 59 12.88 -3.45 0.37
C HIS A 59 13.29 -3.76 -1.08
N ARG A 60 13.40 -5.03 -1.44
CA ARG A 60 13.74 -5.45 -2.80
C ARG A 60 12.63 -5.12 -3.79
N HIS A 61 11.36 -5.33 -3.39
CA HIS A 61 10.22 -4.92 -4.21
C HIS A 61 10.23 -3.41 -4.49
N TYR A 62 10.61 -2.59 -3.49
CA TYR A 62 10.75 -1.15 -3.67
C TYR A 62 11.84 -0.82 -4.69
N ALA A 63 13.05 -1.38 -4.51
CA ALA A 63 14.19 -1.13 -5.40
C ALA A 63 13.93 -1.57 -6.85
N ASP A 64 13.19 -2.67 -7.07
CA ASP A 64 12.87 -3.19 -8.41
C ASP A 64 11.61 -2.54 -9.03
N ALA A 65 10.90 -1.65 -8.33
CA ALA A 65 9.67 -1.06 -8.84
C ALA A 65 9.97 0.11 -9.79
N PRO A 66 9.19 0.29 -10.89
CA PRO A 66 9.35 1.43 -11.77
C PRO A 66 9.20 2.75 -11.02
N PHE A 67 10.02 3.73 -11.34
CA PHE A 67 9.96 5.09 -10.77
C PHE A 67 10.34 5.18 -9.28
N HIS A 68 10.87 4.10 -8.69
CA HIS A 68 11.41 4.10 -7.34
C HIS A 68 12.93 4.03 -7.40
N HIS A 69 13.59 4.68 -6.46
CA HIS A 69 15.04 4.63 -6.31
C HIS A 69 15.41 4.02 -4.95
N GLU A 70 16.25 3.01 -4.96
CA GLU A 70 16.69 2.33 -3.73
C GLU A 70 17.30 3.31 -2.71
N LYS A 71 18.03 4.34 -3.22
CA LYS A 71 18.63 5.39 -2.40
C LYS A 71 17.63 6.13 -1.52
N ASP A 72 16.38 6.32 -2.01
CA ASP A 72 15.34 7.04 -1.29
C ASP A 72 14.86 6.22 -0.08
N LEU A 73 14.65 4.92 -0.26
CA LEU A 73 14.29 4.05 0.85
C LEU A 73 15.42 3.97 1.87
N LYS A 74 16.68 3.85 1.44
CA LYS A 74 17.85 3.85 2.34
C LYS A 74 17.97 5.13 3.14
N LEU A 75 17.68 6.29 2.53
CA LEU A 75 17.66 7.55 3.25
C LEU A 75 16.57 7.56 4.33
N VAL A 76 15.37 7.08 4.02
CA VAL A 76 14.29 6.95 5.02
C VAL A 76 14.68 5.96 6.13
N GLU A 77 15.34 4.84 5.82
CA GLU A 77 15.85 3.90 6.83
C GLU A 77 16.83 4.61 7.79
N GLN A 78 17.74 5.42 7.28
CA GLN A 78 18.67 6.23 8.10
C GLN A 78 17.91 7.24 8.98
N ILE A 79 16.96 7.98 8.41
CA ILE A 79 16.15 8.95 9.15
C ILE A 79 15.39 8.27 10.30
N VAL A 80 14.81 7.09 10.06
CA VAL A 80 14.10 6.32 11.11
C VAL A 80 15.08 5.86 12.18
N GLN A 81 16.28 5.39 11.82
CA GLN A 81 17.31 4.99 12.78
C GLN A 81 17.76 6.16 13.68
N GLU A 82 17.91 7.34 13.12
CA GLU A 82 18.40 8.53 13.83
C GLU A 82 17.32 9.17 14.70
N ARG A 83 16.07 9.25 14.21
CA ARG A 83 15.01 10.06 14.83
C ARG A 83 13.93 9.24 15.57
N CYS A 84 13.79 7.99 15.20
CA CYS A 84 12.74 7.11 15.73
C CYS A 84 13.31 5.71 16.04
N PRO A 85 14.37 5.60 16.88
CA PRO A 85 15.07 4.32 17.12
C PRO A 85 14.14 3.22 17.63
N GLU A 86 13.05 3.57 18.29
CA GLU A 86 12.03 2.63 18.75
C GLU A 86 11.26 1.95 17.62
N TYR A 87 11.35 2.44 16.37
CA TYR A 87 10.74 1.83 15.17
C TYR A 87 11.69 0.93 14.37
N VAL A 88 12.99 0.89 14.70
CA VAL A 88 14.01 0.15 13.93
C VAL A 88 13.67 -1.32 13.79
N ASP A 89 13.35 -2.01 14.89
CA ASP A 89 12.97 -3.43 14.84
C ASP A 89 11.74 -3.70 13.97
N ALA A 90 10.76 -2.79 14.01
CA ALA A 90 9.55 -2.91 13.19
C ALA A 90 9.83 -2.63 11.72
N MET A 91 10.73 -1.70 11.43
CA MET A 91 11.20 -1.36 10.09
C MET A 91 11.93 -2.54 9.46
N GLU A 92 12.96 -3.08 10.13
CA GLU A 92 13.74 -4.21 9.63
C GLU A 92 12.85 -5.43 9.38
N ARG A 93 11.94 -5.74 10.30
CA ARG A 93 10.97 -6.83 10.16
C ARG A 93 10.08 -6.62 8.95
N TYR A 94 9.42 -5.45 8.81
CA TYR A 94 8.51 -5.20 7.69
C TYR A 94 9.25 -5.19 6.35
N LEU A 95 10.41 -4.57 6.26
CA LEU A 95 11.18 -4.49 5.02
C LEU A 95 11.72 -5.85 4.57
N SER A 96 11.90 -6.80 5.48
CA SER A 96 12.29 -8.20 5.17
C SER A 96 11.09 -9.10 4.85
N GLU A 97 9.86 -8.73 5.20
CA GLU A 97 8.64 -9.48 4.85
C GLU A 97 8.37 -9.42 3.34
N MET A 98 7.49 -10.33 2.86
CA MET A 98 7.08 -10.37 1.44
C MET A 98 5.71 -9.71 1.19
N GLY A 99 5.02 -9.29 2.24
CA GLY A 99 3.69 -8.67 2.18
C GLY A 99 3.77 -7.16 2.08
N CYS A 100 3.37 -6.59 0.94
CA CYS A 100 3.33 -5.14 0.74
C CYS A 100 1.94 -4.57 0.93
N TYR A 101 1.84 -3.43 1.61
CA TYR A 101 0.64 -2.59 1.62
C TYR A 101 0.73 -1.56 0.50
N PHE A 102 -0.37 -1.33 -0.22
CA PHE A 102 -0.39 -0.43 -1.36
C PHE A 102 -1.55 0.56 -1.29
N GLY A 103 -1.27 1.78 -1.74
CA GLY A 103 -2.26 2.80 -2.06
C GLY A 103 -2.53 3.81 -0.95
N ASN A 104 -1.85 3.74 0.20
CA ASN A 104 -2.09 4.64 1.35
C ASN A 104 -3.58 4.76 1.67
N ILE A 105 -4.29 3.60 1.74
CA ILE A 105 -5.74 3.55 1.95
C ILE A 105 -6.01 2.94 3.31
N PHE A 106 -6.60 3.72 4.19
CA PHE A 106 -6.89 3.28 5.55
C PHE A 106 -8.02 4.10 6.19
N ILE A 107 -8.57 3.54 7.26
CA ILE A 107 -9.44 4.21 8.22
C ILE A 107 -8.81 3.98 9.59
N MET A 108 -8.58 5.02 10.35
CA MET A 108 -8.02 4.97 11.69
C MET A 108 -8.92 5.72 12.67
N GLN A 109 -8.97 5.26 13.91
CA GLN A 109 -9.50 6.06 15.01
C GLN A 109 -8.70 7.37 15.13
N ARG A 110 -9.34 8.45 15.58
CA ARG A 110 -8.71 9.79 15.60
C ARG A 110 -7.35 9.80 16.29
N HIS A 111 -7.25 9.16 17.47
CA HIS A 111 -6.00 9.14 18.22
C HIS A 111 -4.89 8.37 17.48
N VAL A 112 -5.21 7.24 16.84
CA VAL A 112 -4.25 6.46 16.02
C VAL A 112 -3.80 7.28 14.81
N PHE A 113 -4.74 8.01 14.17
CA PHE A 113 -4.41 8.85 13.03
C PHE A 113 -3.50 10.02 13.41
N GLN A 114 -3.77 10.65 14.55
CA GLN A 114 -2.91 11.73 15.06
C GLN A 114 -1.51 11.22 15.39
N ASP A 115 -1.40 10.08 16.06
CA ASP A 115 -0.13 9.44 16.37
C ASP A 115 0.64 9.09 15.07
N TYR A 116 -0.04 8.44 14.11
CA TYR A 116 0.54 8.13 12.80
C TYR A 116 1.05 9.37 12.06
N CYS A 117 0.27 10.44 12.01
CA CYS A 117 0.67 11.68 11.35
C CYS A 117 1.87 12.36 12.05
N SER A 118 1.85 12.38 13.39
CA SER A 118 2.95 12.95 14.17
C SER A 118 4.28 12.21 14.00
N TRP A 119 4.22 10.93 13.64
CA TRP A 119 5.38 10.11 13.31
C TRP A 119 5.77 10.22 11.83
N LEU A 120 4.78 10.15 10.92
CA LEU A 120 5.02 10.09 9.47
C LEU A 120 5.60 11.39 8.91
N PHE A 121 4.97 12.54 9.24
CA PHE A 121 5.32 13.80 8.58
C PHE A 121 6.73 14.28 8.89
N PRO A 122 7.24 14.23 10.13
CA PRO A 122 8.63 14.61 10.39
C PRO A 122 9.66 13.76 9.63
N ILE A 123 9.35 12.50 9.35
CA ILE A 123 10.23 11.62 8.55
C ILE A 123 10.22 12.08 7.08
N LEU A 124 9.05 12.37 6.50
CA LEU A 124 8.94 12.83 5.11
C LEU A 124 9.54 14.24 4.94
N GLU A 125 9.31 15.15 5.89
CA GLU A 125 9.93 16.49 5.88
C GLU A 125 11.45 16.40 5.92
N GLU A 126 12.01 15.50 6.73
CA GLU A 126 13.45 15.30 6.77
C GLU A 126 13.97 14.65 5.48
N PHE A 127 13.21 13.71 4.90
CA PHE A 127 13.53 13.16 3.60
C PHE A 127 13.59 14.27 2.54
N ASP A 128 12.57 15.14 2.45
CA ASP A 128 12.52 16.27 1.51
C ASP A 128 13.70 17.23 1.68
N ARG A 129 14.14 17.42 2.92
CA ARG A 129 15.29 18.30 3.23
C ARG A 129 16.63 17.72 2.76
N CYS A 130 16.76 16.37 2.79
CA CYS A 130 18.03 15.67 2.55
C CYS A 130 18.14 15.09 1.14
N ALA A 131 16.99 14.78 0.48
CA ALA A 131 16.98 14.11 -0.81
C ALA A 131 17.21 15.08 -1.97
N ASP A 132 18.12 14.73 -2.88
CA ASP A 132 18.19 15.39 -4.18
C ASP A 132 17.30 14.69 -5.19
N VAL A 133 16.13 15.29 -5.42
CA VAL A 133 15.11 14.85 -6.40
C VAL A 133 15.00 15.79 -7.60
N SER A 134 15.96 16.70 -7.79
CA SER A 134 15.95 17.73 -8.85
C SER A 134 15.85 17.14 -10.26
N HIS A 135 16.47 16.00 -10.46
CA HIS A 135 16.52 15.28 -11.75
C HIS A 135 15.38 14.25 -11.95
N TYR A 136 14.44 14.14 -10.98
CA TYR A 136 13.35 13.17 -11.07
C TYR A 136 12.30 13.58 -12.10
N GLY A 137 11.86 12.61 -12.90
CA GLY A 137 10.72 12.75 -13.80
C GLY A 137 9.38 12.84 -13.05
N LEU A 138 8.31 13.14 -13.78
CA LEU A 138 6.98 13.37 -13.20
C LEU A 138 6.47 12.22 -12.31
N GLN A 139 6.75 10.97 -12.66
CA GLN A 139 6.33 9.81 -11.87
C GLN A 139 7.23 9.59 -10.65
N GLU A 140 8.53 9.85 -10.80
CA GLU A 140 9.52 9.71 -9.73
C GLU A 140 9.33 10.77 -8.63
N LYS A 141 8.90 11.99 -8.99
CA LYS A 141 8.52 13.06 -8.04
C LYS A 141 7.37 12.72 -7.10
N ARG A 142 6.75 11.55 -7.26
CA ARG A 142 5.76 11.00 -6.33
C ARG A 142 6.40 10.17 -5.21
N VAL A 143 7.70 10.32 -5.02
CA VAL A 143 8.54 9.55 -4.09
C VAL A 143 7.95 9.49 -2.68
N ASP A 144 7.44 10.62 -2.13
CA ASP A 144 6.83 10.65 -0.80
C ASP A 144 5.63 9.70 -0.69
N GLY A 145 4.81 9.64 -1.74
CA GLY A 145 3.69 8.70 -1.80
C GLY A 145 4.14 7.24 -1.80
N TYR A 146 5.27 6.94 -2.45
CA TYR A 146 5.85 5.60 -2.47
C TYR A 146 6.50 5.23 -1.14
N LEU A 147 7.18 6.18 -0.51
CA LEU A 147 7.77 6.01 0.81
C LEU A 147 6.71 5.91 1.89
N ALA A 148 5.66 6.73 1.83
CA ALA A 148 4.54 6.67 2.78
C ALA A 148 3.82 5.31 2.76
N GLU A 149 3.75 4.61 1.60
CA GLU A 149 3.24 3.23 1.56
C GLU A 149 4.13 2.26 2.37
N ARG A 150 5.45 2.47 2.39
CA ARG A 150 6.38 1.65 3.19
C ARG A 150 6.29 2.01 4.67
N LEU A 151 6.28 3.30 4.97
CA LEU A 151 6.12 3.82 6.33
C LEU A 151 4.80 3.36 6.96
N LEU A 152 3.69 3.32 6.21
CA LEU A 152 2.42 2.77 6.70
C LEU A 152 2.55 1.30 7.14
N GLY A 153 3.29 0.50 6.39
CA GLY A 153 3.56 -0.90 6.74
C GLY A 153 4.44 -1.02 8.00
N ILE A 154 5.45 -0.15 8.15
CA ILE A 154 6.31 -0.08 9.34
C ILE A 154 5.47 0.30 10.56
N TYR A 155 4.65 1.34 10.45
CA TYR A 155 3.75 1.78 11.53
C TYR A 155 2.82 0.63 11.97
N ARG A 156 2.17 -0.04 11.03
CA ARG A 156 1.32 -1.20 11.29
C ARG A 156 2.10 -2.31 12.01
N THR A 157 3.34 -2.56 11.61
CA THR A 157 4.18 -3.61 12.21
C THR A 157 4.63 -3.27 13.63
N LYS A 158 4.84 -2.00 13.92
CA LYS A 158 5.12 -1.50 15.28
C LYS A 158 3.92 -1.67 16.21
N HIS A 159 2.74 -1.31 15.75
CA HIS A 159 1.54 -1.18 16.58
C HIS A 159 0.68 -2.46 16.60
N GLN A 160 1.27 -3.61 16.95
CA GLN A 160 0.59 -4.92 16.98
C GLN A 160 -0.51 -5.04 18.04
N LYS A 161 -0.54 -4.13 19.03
CA LYS A 161 -1.57 -4.12 20.08
C LYS A 161 -2.88 -3.47 19.62
N LEU A 162 -2.87 -2.72 18.52
CA LEU A 162 -4.08 -2.17 17.94
C LEU A 162 -4.95 -3.29 17.37
N SER A 163 -6.27 -3.13 17.48
CA SER A 163 -7.21 -3.99 16.76
C SER A 163 -7.21 -3.61 15.28
N ILE A 164 -6.55 -4.41 14.44
CA ILE A 164 -6.33 -4.13 13.03
C ILE A 164 -7.18 -5.06 12.16
N LEU A 165 -7.90 -4.47 11.20
CA LEU A 165 -8.64 -5.19 10.16
C LEU A 165 -8.03 -4.94 8.78
N GLU A 166 -7.70 -6.00 8.07
CA GLU A 166 -7.26 -5.92 6.67
C GLU A 166 -8.42 -6.23 5.71
N LEU A 167 -8.76 -5.25 4.86
CA LEU A 167 -9.80 -5.39 3.84
C LEU A 167 -9.21 -5.36 2.42
N PRO A 168 -9.79 -6.10 1.47
CA PRO A 168 -9.34 -6.05 0.09
C PRO A 168 -9.57 -4.66 -0.51
N ARG A 169 -8.70 -4.28 -1.44
CA ARG A 169 -8.89 -3.07 -2.25
C ARG A 169 -9.82 -3.36 -3.43
N VAL A 170 -10.67 -2.43 -3.78
CA VAL A 170 -11.37 -2.46 -5.07
C VAL A 170 -10.74 -1.45 -6.02
N HIS A 171 -10.45 -1.89 -7.23
CA HIS A 171 -9.99 -1.06 -8.33
C HIS A 171 -11.12 -0.87 -9.32
N PHE A 172 -11.57 0.36 -9.50
CA PHE A 172 -12.58 0.71 -10.48
C PHE A 172 -11.92 1.10 -11.81
N LEU A 173 -12.35 0.49 -12.89
CA LEU A 173 -11.89 0.77 -14.24
C LEU A 173 -13.08 1.18 -15.11
N SER A 174 -12.95 2.34 -15.77
CA SER A 174 -13.94 2.85 -16.72
C SER A 174 -13.81 2.19 -18.10
N ASP A 175 -12.58 1.95 -18.55
CA ASP A 175 -12.31 1.28 -19.81
C ASP A 175 -12.70 -0.21 -19.74
N GLY A 176 -13.67 -0.58 -20.60
CA GLY A 176 -14.19 -1.94 -20.68
C GLY A 176 -13.14 -2.95 -21.13
N ARG A 177 -12.27 -2.58 -22.08
CA ARG A 177 -11.20 -3.44 -22.62
C ARG A 177 -10.12 -3.66 -21.57
N GLU A 178 -9.63 -2.60 -20.95
CA GLU A 178 -8.65 -2.68 -19.87
C GLU A 178 -9.17 -3.52 -18.70
N ARG A 179 -10.45 -3.31 -18.32
CA ARG A 179 -11.10 -4.07 -17.27
C ARG A 179 -11.14 -5.55 -17.61
N MET A 180 -11.59 -5.91 -18.82
CA MET A 180 -11.69 -7.31 -19.24
C MET A 180 -10.32 -8.00 -19.24
N ILE A 181 -9.28 -7.35 -19.76
CA ILE A 181 -7.91 -7.86 -19.74
C ILE A 181 -7.44 -8.09 -18.31
N LYS A 182 -7.60 -7.09 -17.43
CA LYS A 182 -7.16 -7.20 -16.03
C LYS A 182 -7.97 -8.24 -15.23
N GLN A 183 -9.26 -8.39 -15.51
CA GLN A 183 -10.09 -9.44 -14.90
C GLN A 183 -9.64 -10.83 -15.36
N THR A 184 -9.44 -11.05 -16.66
CA THR A 184 -8.95 -12.32 -17.22
C THR A 184 -7.56 -12.66 -16.67
N VAL A 185 -6.63 -11.70 -16.68
CA VAL A 185 -5.31 -11.88 -16.05
C VAL A 185 -5.44 -12.17 -14.57
N GLY A 186 -6.37 -11.52 -13.86
CA GLY A 186 -6.64 -11.77 -12.45
C GLY A 186 -7.24 -13.15 -12.16
N LEU A 187 -7.93 -13.77 -13.11
CA LEU A 187 -8.42 -15.16 -13.01
C LEU A 187 -7.29 -16.17 -13.23
N LEU A 188 -6.50 -15.98 -14.27
CA LEU A 188 -5.40 -16.88 -14.64
C LEU A 188 -4.21 -16.76 -13.69
N LEU A 189 -3.91 -15.53 -13.28
CA LEU A 189 -2.79 -15.15 -12.41
C LEU A 189 -3.32 -14.33 -11.21
N PRO A 190 -3.96 -14.95 -10.23
CA PRO A 190 -4.56 -14.24 -9.10
C PRO A 190 -3.54 -13.36 -8.36
N PRO A 191 -3.95 -12.15 -7.89
CA PRO A 191 -3.09 -11.30 -7.08
C PRO A 191 -2.56 -12.02 -5.84
N GLY A 192 -1.32 -11.74 -5.45
CA GLY A 192 -0.68 -12.36 -4.29
C GLY A 192 -0.31 -13.84 -4.50
N THR A 193 -0.24 -14.34 -5.75
CA THR A 193 0.19 -15.72 -6.03
C THR A 193 1.60 -15.76 -6.65
N ARG A 194 2.34 -16.85 -6.36
CA ARG A 194 3.68 -17.10 -6.91
C ARG A 194 3.68 -17.09 -8.45
N ARG A 195 2.63 -17.65 -9.07
CA ARG A 195 2.47 -17.66 -10.54
C ARG A 195 2.45 -16.25 -11.11
N ARG A 196 1.74 -15.32 -10.47
CA ARG A 196 1.69 -13.92 -10.90
C ARG A 196 3.03 -13.22 -10.70
N ALA A 197 3.74 -13.46 -9.61
CA ALA A 197 5.06 -12.90 -9.35
C ALA A 197 6.07 -13.35 -10.41
N LEU A 198 6.10 -14.64 -10.73
CA LEU A 198 6.96 -15.20 -11.80
C LEU A 198 6.62 -14.61 -13.17
N ALA A 199 5.34 -14.51 -13.53
CA ALA A 199 4.93 -13.91 -14.81
C ALA A 199 5.37 -12.43 -14.91
N LYS A 200 5.23 -11.66 -13.84
CA LYS A 200 5.71 -10.26 -13.80
C LYS A 200 7.22 -10.17 -13.97
N LYS A 201 7.99 -11.05 -13.33
CA LYS A 201 9.45 -11.11 -13.45
C LYS A 201 9.88 -11.42 -14.89
N TYR A 202 9.25 -12.43 -15.52
CA TYR A 202 9.53 -12.82 -16.89
C TYR A 202 9.24 -11.70 -17.90
N LEU A 203 8.08 -11.04 -17.77
CA LEU A 203 7.69 -9.93 -18.65
C LEU A 203 8.60 -8.69 -18.49
N ARG A 204 9.15 -8.45 -17.32
CA ARG A 204 10.13 -7.37 -17.10
C ARG A 204 11.49 -7.69 -17.71
N GLY A 205 11.96 -8.94 -17.60
CA GLY A 205 13.22 -9.38 -18.20
C GLY A 205 13.18 -9.44 -19.73
N ALA A 206 12.00 -9.54 -20.35
CA ALA A 206 11.82 -9.50 -21.80
C ALA A 206 11.69 -8.07 -22.37
N ALA A 207 11.59 -7.05 -21.54
CA ALA A 207 11.43 -5.64 -21.91
C ALA A 207 12.73 -4.83 -21.74
N GLN A 208 13.79 -5.47 -21.28
CA GLN A 208 15.19 -4.97 -21.26
C GLN A 208 15.99 -5.56 -22.41
#